data_c12cd7fc9f415046cdab4730a9c2793b
#
_entry.id   c12cd7fc9f415046cdab4730a9c2793b
#
_cell.length_a   1.000
_cell.length_b   1.000
_cell.length_c   1.000
_cell.angle_alpha   90.00
_cell.angle_beta   90.00
_cell.angle_gamma   90.00
#
_symmetry.space_group_name_H-M   'P 1'
#
loop_
_entity.id
_entity.type
_entity.pdbx_description
1 polymer ?
#
loop_
_entity_poly.entity_id
_entity_poly.type
_entity_poly.pdbx_seq_one_letter_code
_entity_poly.pdbx_strand_id
1 'polypeptide(L)'
;MEWLNVLESFGSDLIGETPWLVVWTLVKILVIAVPIILCVAYLTYWERKMIGFMHIRLGPNRVGFRGLLQPFADVFKLLTKEVVIPSQANKILFILAPVVTLMPALAAWAVVPFGPEMVLADVNAGLMYVMAITSIGVYGVIVAGWASNSKYAFLAAMRASAQMLSYELAIGFVLVTVLLVSGSLNMTEIVNVQTRGWFADKGLNFLSWNWLPLLPLFVIYVISAVAETNRHPFDVVEGESEIVAGHMVEYSGMAFALFFLGEYANRIFLSCMASIMFLGGWAPPFEFAPLTWIPGWLWLGLKTFVVVSLFIWFRASFPRYRYDQIMRLGWKIFIPLTGVWLVVVAIWMQTPWNIWK
;
A
#
# COMPACT_ATOMS: atom_id res chain seq x y z
N MET A 1 -4.03 26.29 -10.42
CA MET A 1 -5.33 25.95 -9.85
C MET A 1 -6.50 26.82 -10.28
N GLU A 2 -6.29 28.03 -10.78
CA GLU A 2 -7.37 28.87 -11.33
C GLU A 2 -8.22 28.19 -12.40
N TRP A 3 -7.59 27.43 -13.30
CA TRP A 3 -8.30 26.69 -14.36
C TRP A 3 -9.25 25.58 -13.84
N LEU A 4 -8.96 24.99 -12.67
CA LEU A 4 -9.87 24.00 -12.03
C LEU A 4 -11.13 24.68 -11.50
N ASN A 5 -10.99 25.86 -10.90
CA ASN A 5 -12.12 26.64 -10.42
C ASN A 5 -12.99 27.15 -11.58
N VAL A 6 -12.37 27.47 -12.71
CA VAL A 6 -13.08 27.85 -13.96
C VAL A 6 -13.87 26.68 -14.53
N LEU A 7 -13.30 25.47 -14.52
CA LEU A 7 -14.03 24.26 -14.94
C LEU A 7 -15.16 23.90 -14.00
N GLU A 8 -14.98 24.12 -12.71
CA GLU A 8 -16.00 23.84 -11.68
C GLU A 8 -17.20 24.78 -11.80
N SER A 9 -16.96 26.08 -12.01
CA SER A 9 -18.03 27.05 -12.24
C SER A 9 -18.76 26.83 -13.56
N PHE A 10 -18.03 26.57 -14.66
CA PHE A 10 -18.60 26.30 -15.97
C PHE A 10 -19.49 25.04 -15.99
N GLY A 11 -19.07 24.00 -15.27
CA GLY A 11 -19.84 22.75 -15.22
C GLY A 11 -21.08 22.86 -14.33
N SER A 12 -21.01 23.60 -13.22
CA SER A 12 -22.17 23.87 -12.35
C SER A 12 -23.25 24.68 -13.06
N ASP A 13 -22.85 25.61 -13.93
CA ASP A 13 -23.79 26.42 -14.75
C ASP A 13 -24.49 25.62 -15.84
N LEU A 14 -23.82 24.56 -16.37
CA LEU A 14 -24.38 23.74 -17.48
C LEU A 14 -25.36 22.67 -17.02
N ILE A 15 -25.11 21.98 -15.89
CA ILE A 15 -25.81 20.74 -15.51
C ILE A 15 -26.52 20.89 -14.15
N GLY A 16 -26.23 21.98 -13.43
CA GLY A 16 -26.64 22.20 -12.04
C GLY A 16 -25.62 21.73 -11.02
N GLU A 17 -25.63 22.31 -9.83
CA GLU A 17 -24.59 22.10 -8.80
C GLU A 17 -24.48 20.62 -8.35
N THR A 18 -25.61 19.98 -8.06
CA THR A 18 -25.62 18.59 -7.54
C THR A 18 -25.15 17.54 -8.54
N PRO A 19 -25.66 17.49 -9.78
CA PRO A 19 -25.17 16.54 -10.79
C PRO A 19 -23.72 16.81 -11.17
N TRP A 20 -23.32 18.09 -11.25
CA TRP A 20 -21.93 18.44 -11.55
C TRP A 20 -20.96 17.95 -10.45
N LEU A 21 -21.32 18.11 -9.19
CA LEU A 21 -20.49 17.63 -8.06
C LEU A 21 -20.25 16.11 -8.16
N VAL A 22 -21.25 15.32 -8.54
CA VAL A 22 -21.10 13.88 -8.74
C VAL A 22 -20.15 13.59 -9.91
N VAL A 23 -20.34 14.22 -11.06
CA VAL A 23 -19.49 14.05 -12.24
C VAL A 23 -18.05 14.44 -11.92
N TRP A 24 -17.86 15.58 -11.26
CA TRP A 24 -16.55 16.09 -10.90
C TRP A 24 -15.80 15.17 -9.90
N THR A 25 -16.53 14.63 -8.93
CA THR A 25 -15.99 13.65 -8.00
C THR A 25 -15.57 12.35 -8.70
N LEU A 26 -16.39 11.86 -9.64
CA LEU A 26 -16.03 10.70 -10.47
C LEU A 26 -14.77 10.95 -11.31
N VAL A 27 -14.65 12.14 -11.89
CA VAL A 27 -13.44 12.52 -12.65
C VAL A 27 -12.20 12.52 -11.72
N LYS A 28 -12.30 13.12 -10.53
CA LYS A 28 -11.21 13.10 -9.55
C LYS A 28 -10.81 11.67 -9.16
N ILE A 29 -11.78 10.78 -8.94
CA ILE A 29 -11.54 9.36 -8.65
C ILE A 29 -10.80 8.69 -9.80
N LEU A 30 -11.22 8.90 -11.05
CA LEU A 30 -10.57 8.32 -12.23
C LEU A 30 -9.14 8.84 -12.42
N VAL A 31 -8.91 10.13 -12.17
CA VAL A 31 -7.58 10.74 -12.26
C VAL A 31 -6.59 10.11 -11.25
N ILE A 32 -7.07 9.60 -10.13
CA ILE A 32 -6.24 8.87 -9.15
C ILE A 32 -6.18 7.38 -9.49
N ALA A 33 -7.31 6.74 -9.74
CA ALA A 33 -7.38 5.29 -9.92
C ALA A 33 -6.66 4.79 -11.18
N VAL A 34 -6.79 5.51 -12.31
CA VAL A 34 -6.14 5.10 -13.57
C VAL A 34 -4.61 5.10 -13.48
N PRO A 35 -3.94 6.17 -12.99
CA PRO A 35 -2.49 6.12 -12.75
C PRO A 35 -2.06 5.02 -11.78
N ILE A 36 -2.83 4.74 -10.72
CA ILE A 36 -2.52 3.66 -9.79
C ILE A 36 -2.56 2.31 -10.49
N ILE A 37 -3.60 2.02 -11.28
CA ILE A 37 -3.71 0.78 -12.07
C ILE A 37 -2.54 0.65 -13.06
N LEU A 38 -2.14 1.74 -13.70
CA LEU A 38 -0.96 1.77 -14.56
C LEU A 38 0.34 1.51 -13.77
N CYS A 39 0.47 2.11 -12.58
CA CYS A 39 1.60 1.85 -11.69
C CYS A 39 1.66 0.38 -11.26
N VAL A 40 0.51 -0.26 -10.96
CA VAL A 40 0.42 -1.69 -10.68
C VAL A 40 0.91 -2.52 -11.87
N ALA A 41 0.45 -2.19 -13.07
CA ALA A 41 0.88 -2.89 -14.30
C ALA A 41 2.40 -2.78 -14.49
N TYR A 42 2.97 -1.57 -14.39
CA TYR A 42 4.41 -1.35 -14.53
C TYR A 42 5.22 -1.89 -13.34
N LEU A 43 4.63 -2.00 -12.15
CA LEU A 43 5.29 -2.63 -11.01
C LEU A 43 5.58 -4.12 -11.28
N THR A 44 4.66 -4.84 -11.94
CA THR A 44 4.91 -6.24 -12.34
C THR A 44 6.09 -6.36 -13.32
N TYR A 45 6.21 -5.41 -14.24
CA TYR A 45 7.34 -5.33 -15.16
C TYR A 45 8.65 -5.03 -14.41
N TRP A 46 8.63 -4.03 -13.52
CA TRP A 46 9.78 -3.65 -12.71
C TRP A 46 10.29 -4.80 -11.85
N GLU A 47 9.37 -5.52 -11.20
CA GLU A 47 9.69 -6.68 -10.37
C GLU A 47 10.41 -7.76 -11.19
N ARG A 48 9.87 -8.12 -12.36
CA ARG A 48 10.50 -9.12 -13.27
C ARG A 48 11.86 -8.67 -13.79
N LYS A 49 12.05 -7.36 -14.03
CA LYS A 49 13.35 -6.78 -14.45
C LYS A 49 14.36 -6.81 -13.32
N MET A 50 13.98 -6.32 -12.14
CA MET A 50 14.86 -6.24 -10.99
C MET A 50 15.34 -7.63 -10.54
N ILE A 51 14.42 -8.59 -10.42
CA ILE A 51 14.77 -9.99 -10.11
C ILE A 51 15.65 -10.59 -11.22
N GLY A 52 15.35 -10.30 -12.49
CA GLY A 52 16.18 -10.74 -13.61
C GLY A 52 17.62 -10.24 -13.49
N PHE A 53 17.83 -8.96 -13.23
CA PHE A 53 19.15 -8.38 -13.05
C PHE A 53 19.89 -8.97 -11.84
N MET A 54 19.23 -9.20 -10.72
CA MET A 54 19.83 -9.87 -9.56
C MET A 54 20.27 -11.31 -9.85
N HIS A 55 19.57 -12.01 -10.75
CA HIS A 55 19.90 -13.36 -11.19
C HIS A 55 20.80 -13.40 -12.43
N ILE A 56 21.40 -12.27 -12.82
CA ILE A 56 22.29 -12.15 -14.00
C ILE A 56 21.59 -12.62 -15.28
N ARG A 57 20.30 -12.35 -15.43
CA ARG A 57 19.50 -12.67 -16.62
C ARG A 57 18.67 -11.48 -17.07
N LEU A 58 18.33 -11.47 -18.37
CA LEU A 58 17.42 -10.45 -18.90
C LEU A 58 15.98 -10.78 -18.48
N GLY A 59 15.31 -9.79 -17.88
CA GLY A 59 13.86 -9.84 -17.67
C GLY A 59 13.09 -9.72 -19.01
N PRO A 60 11.76 -9.50 -18.99
CA PRO A 60 10.94 -9.35 -20.19
C PRO A 60 11.53 -8.32 -21.16
N ASN A 61 11.77 -8.70 -22.43
CA ASN A 61 12.37 -7.82 -23.45
C ASN A 61 11.78 -7.97 -24.85
N ARG A 62 10.81 -8.88 -25.06
CA ARG A 62 10.29 -9.23 -26.40
C ARG A 62 9.04 -8.43 -26.80
N VAL A 63 8.13 -8.15 -25.87
CA VAL A 63 6.85 -7.50 -26.18
C VAL A 63 7.02 -5.97 -26.09
N GLY A 64 7.05 -5.30 -27.23
CA GLY A 64 7.34 -3.87 -27.34
C GLY A 64 8.80 -3.52 -27.09
N PHE A 65 9.09 -2.20 -27.04
CA PHE A 65 10.45 -1.75 -26.81
C PHE A 65 10.93 -2.18 -25.41
N ARG A 66 11.97 -3.01 -25.37
CA ARG A 66 12.55 -3.57 -24.12
C ARG A 66 11.56 -4.26 -23.19
N GLY A 67 10.41 -4.74 -23.71
CA GLY A 67 9.40 -5.42 -22.93
C GLY A 67 8.37 -4.53 -22.23
N LEU A 68 8.31 -3.24 -22.52
CA LEU A 68 7.39 -2.28 -21.87
C LEU A 68 5.91 -2.63 -22.06
N LEU A 69 5.54 -3.31 -23.13
CA LEU A 69 4.15 -3.72 -23.40
C LEU A 69 3.78 -5.08 -22.77
N GLN A 70 4.71 -5.74 -22.08
CA GLN A 70 4.46 -7.02 -21.45
C GLN A 70 3.29 -7.02 -20.45
N PRO A 71 3.14 -6.00 -19.54
CA PRO A 71 2.00 -5.95 -18.63
C PRO A 71 0.66 -5.92 -19.36
N PHE A 72 0.56 -5.19 -20.46
CA PHE A 72 -0.67 -5.11 -21.27
C PHE A 72 -0.98 -6.45 -21.96
N ALA A 73 0.04 -7.15 -22.46
CA ALA A 73 -0.13 -8.49 -23.01
C ALA A 73 -0.63 -9.49 -21.95
N ASP A 74 -0.13 -9.38 -20.71
CA ASP A 74 -0.56 -10.22 -19.59
C ASP A 74 -2.04 -9.91 -19.23
N VAL A 75 -2.44 -8.63 -19.19
CA VAL A 75 -3.83 -8.21 -18.97
C VAL A 75 -4.75 -8.73 -20.09
N PHE A 76 -4.37 -8.57 -21.37
CA PHE A 76 -5.14 -9.06 -22.51
C PHE A 76 -5.34 -10.59 -22.44
N LYS A 77 -4.31 -11.32 -22.09
CA LYS A 77 -4.39 -12.77 -21.89
C LYS A 77 -5.42 -13.14 -20.83
N LEU A 78 -5.44 -12.43 -19.69
CA LEU A 78 -6.36 -12.70 -18.59
C LEU A 78 -7.80 -12.28 -18.90
N LEU A 79 -8.00 -11.21 -19.69
CA LEU A 79 -9.31 -10.76 -20.17
C LEU A 79 -9.94 -11.78 -21.14
N THR A 80 -9.14 -12.39 -22.01
CA THR A 80 -9.63 -13.37 -23.01
C THR A 80 -9.73 -14.78 -22.45
N LYS A 81 -9.14 -15.05 -21.29
CA LYS A 81 -9.17 -16.35 -20.65
C LYS A 81 -10.53 -16.62 -20.01
N GLU A 82 -11.05 -17.83 -20.18
CA GLU A 82 -12.31 -18.28 -19.60
C GLU A 82 -12.28 -18.23 -18.06
N VAL A 83 -13.37 -17.73 -17.46
CA VAL A 83 -13.58 -17.77 -16.01
C VAL A 83 -14.29 -19.08 -15.66
N VAL A 84 -13.57 -20.01 -15.06
CA VAL A 84 -14.08 -21.31 -14.63
C VAL A 84 -14.54 -21.20 -13.18
N ILE A 85 -15.79 -21.58 -12.91
CA ILE A 85 -16.36 -21.64 -11.55
C ILE A 85 -16.51 -23.13 -11.20
N PRO A 86 -15.91 -23.62 -10.11
CA PRO A 86 -16.08 -25.02 -9.67
C PRO A 86 -17.55 -25.34 -9.42
N SER A 87 -17.97 -26.56 -9.76
CA SER A 87 -19.37 -27.00 -9.66
C SER A 87 -19.92 -26.97 -8.24
N GLN A 88 -19.07 -27.18 -7.24
CA GLN A 88 -19.41 -27.20 -5.82
C GLN A 88 -19.17 -25.85 -5.12
N ALA A 89 -18.73 -24.83 -5.83
CA ALA A 89 -18.50 -23.50 -5.28
C ALA A 89 -19.79 -22.70 -5.11
N ASN A 90 -19.82 -21.81 -4.11
CA ASN A 90 -20.89 -20.83 -4.00
C ASN A 90 -20.64 -19.70 -5.00
N LYS A 91 -21.39 -19.67 -6.11
CA LYS A 91 -21.18 -18.78 -7.25
C LYS A 91 -21.20 -17.30 -6.87
N ILE A 92 -22.12 -16.89 -6.00
CA ILE A 92 -22.25 -15.46 -5.60
C ILE A 92 -21.03 -15.01 -4.81
N LEU A 93 -20.66 -15.75 -3.78
CA LEU A 93 -19.51 -15.43 -2.94
C LEU A 93 -18.20 -15.55 -3.71
N PHE A 94 -18.11 -16.51 -4.64
CA PHE A 94 -16.93 -16.70 -5.49
C PHE A 94 -16.68 -15.49 -6.40
N ILE A 95 -17.71 -14.90 -6.99
CA ILE A 95 -17.59 -13.71 -7.83
C ILE A 95 -17.40 -12.44 -6.98
N LEU A 96 -17.97 -12.38 -5.77
CA LEU A 96 -17.89 -11.22 -4.89
C LEU A 96 -16.50 -11.08 -4.24
N ALA A 97 -15.83 -12.18 -3.93
CA ALA A 97 -14.56 -12.18 -3.19
C ALA A 97 -13.45 -11.32 -3.83
N PRO A 98 -13.16 -11.41 -5.15
CA PRO A 98 -12.18 -10.53 -5.80
C PRO A 98 -12.54 -9.04 -5.70
N VAL A 99 -13.83 -8.71 -5.75
CA VAL A 99 -14.33 -7.33 -5.63
C VAL A 99 -14.10 -6.81 -4.22
N VAL A 100 -14.41 -7.62 -3.20
CA VAL A 100 -14.19 -7.27 -1.78
C VAL A 100 -12.71 -7.10 -1.47
N THR A 101 -11.80 -7.76 -2.16
CA THR A 101 -10.35 -7.59 -2.00
C THR A 101 -9.85 -6.32 -2.71
N LEU A 102 -10.31 -6.06 -3.93
CA LEU A 102 -9.85 -4.92 -4.74
C LEU A 102 -10.43 -3.58 -4.28
N MET A 103 -11.72 -3.55 -3.89
CA MET A 103 -12.41 -2.32 -3.51
C MET A 103 -11.68 -1.57 -2.37
N PRO A 104 -11.28 -2.20 -1.26
CA PRO A 104 -10.53 -1.55 -0.20
C PRO A 104 -9.17 -1.02 -0.67
N ALA A 105 -8.45 -1.79 -1.48
CA ALA A 105 -7.15 -1.40 -2.00
C ALA A 105 -7.19 -0.12 -2.86
N LEU A 106 -8.29 0.14 -3.55
CA LEU A 106 -8.50 1.38 -4.29
C LEU A 106 -9.11 2.49 -3.41
N ALA A 107 -10.06 2.15 -2.52
CA ALA A 107 -10.73 3.12 -1.66
C ALA A 107 -9.78 3.80 -0.66
N ALA A 108 -8.76 3.10 -0.20
CA ALA A 108 -7.75 3.64 0.71
C ALA A 108 -7.00 4.87 0.14
N TRP A 109 -6.90 4.99 -1.18
CA TRP A 109 -6.27 6.14 -1.84
C TRP A 109 -7.06 7.45 -1.74
N ALA A 110 -8.32 7.40 -1.33
CA ALA A 110 -9.16 8.60 -1.23
C ALA A 110 -8.63 9.64 -0.22
N VAL A 111 -7.94 9.21 0.82
CA VAL A 111 -7.38 10.08 1.87
C VAL A 111 -5.88 10.30 1.76
N VAL A 112 -5.23 9.72 0.76
CA VAL A 112 -3.77 9.88 0.54
C VAL A 112 -3.48 11.26 -0.03
N PRO A 113 -2.70 12.10 0.67
CA PRO A 113 -2.29 13.40 0.15
C PRO A 113 -1.10 13.26 -0.79
N PHE A 114 -1.28 13.65 -2.05
CA PHE A 114 -0.21 13.70 -3.05
C PHE A 114 0.57 15.03 -3.02
N GLY A 115 0.02 16.03 -2.33
CA GLY A 115 0.60 17.35 -2.14
C GLY A 115 -0.19 18.13 -1.09
N PRO A 116 0.20 19.36 -0.75
CA PRO A 116 -0.44 20.16 0.30
C PRO A 116 -1.95 20.35 0.11
N GLU A 117 -2.39 20.47 -1.15
CA GLU A 117 -3.79 20.68 -1.54
C GLU A 117 -4.30 19.57 -2.49
N MET A 118 -3.50 18.53 -2.72
CA MET A 118 -3.84 17.45 -3.66
C MET A 118 -4.28 16.20 -2.89
N VAL A 119 -5.47 16.25 -2.33
CA VAL A 119 -6.12 15.11 -1.67
C VAL A 119 -7.55 15.00 -2.20
N LEU A 120 -8.07 13.78 -2.36
CA LEU A 120 -9.45 13.59 -2.84
C LEU A 120 -10.46 13.93 -1.73
N ALA A 121 -10.20 13.43 -0.53
CA ALA A 121 -11.01 13.66 0.67
C ALA A 121 -10.10 14.01 1.86
N ASP A 122 -10.06 15.28 2.23
CA ASP A 122 -9.34 15.73 3.43
C ASP A 122 -10.21 15.51 4.66
N VAL A 123 -9.98 14.37 5.31
CA VAL A 123 -10.75 13.94 6.49
C VAL A 123 -9.86 13.99 7.71
N ASN A 124 -10.32 14.64 8.78
CA ASN A 124 -9.58 14.73 10.04
C ASN A 124 -9.28 13.36 10.70
N ALA A 125 -10.00 12.31 10.32
CA ALA A 125 -9.78 10.93 10.75
C ALA A 125 -9.18 10.05 9.62
N GLY A 126 -8.38 10.61 8.71
CA GLY A 126 -7.87 9.93 7.52
C GLY A 126 -7.13 8.64 7.82
N LEU A 127 -6.28 8.63 8.85
CA LEU A 127 -5.54 7.43 9.22
C LEU A 127 -6.46 6.32 9.77
N MET A 128 -7.49 6.69 10.55
CA MET A 128 -8.47 5.72 11.04
C MET A 128 -9.28 5.11 9.89
N TYR A 129 -9.65 5.93 8.89
CA TYR A 129 -10.29 5.45 7.67
C TYR A 129 -9.42 4.42 6.94
N VAL A 130 -8.13 4.71 6.78
CA VAL A 130 -7.18 3.78 6.15
C VAL A 130 -7.17 2.44 6.87
N MET A 131 -7.00 2.43 8.18
CA MET A 131 -6.97 1.19 8.97
C MET A 131 -8.27 0.40 8.85
N ALA A 132 -9.42 1.08 8.88
CA ALA A 132 -10.73 0.43 8.74
C ALA A 132 -10.92 -0.20 7.35
N ILE A 133 -10.50 0.50 6.29
CA ILE A 133 -10.66 0.02 4.91
C ILE A 133 -9.71 -1.13 4.61
N THR A 134 -8.44 -1.06 5.04
CA THR A 134 -7.48 -2.15 4.79
C THR A 134 -7.93 -3.45 5.47
N SER A 135 -8.47 -3.38 6.69
CA SER A 135 -9.01 -4.54 7.41
C SER A 135 -10.14 -5.26 6.65
N ILE A 136 -10.94 -4.55 5.84
CA ILE A 136 -11.97 -5.17 5.00
C ILE A 136 -11.35 -6.10 3.93
N GLY A 137 -10.16 -5.79 3.44
CA GLY A 137 -9.45 -6.61 2.45
C GLY A 137 -9.22 -8.06 2.89
N VAL A 138 -9.02 -8.29 4.19
CA VAL A 138 -8.84 -9.62 4.78
C VAL A 138 -10.07 -10.50 4.59
N TYR A 139 -11.28 -9.93 4.68
CA TYR A 139 -12.51 -10.68 4.44
C TYR A 139 -12.62 -11.19 3.01
N GLY A 140 -12.09 -10.45 2.03
CA GLY A 140 -12.04 -10.91 0.64
C GLY A 140 -11.26 -12.21 0.49
N VAL A 141 -10.13 -12.34 1.18
CA VAL A 141 -9.30 -13.56 1.19
C VAL A 141 -10.04 -14.73 1.89
N ILE A 142 -10.68 -14.48 3.04
CA ILE A 142 -11.44 -15.50 3.77
C ILE A 142 -12.60 -16.01 2.91
N VAL A 143 -13.39 -15.10 2.33
CA VAL A 143 -14.53 -15.43 1.48
C VAL A 143 -14.10 -16.19 0.24
N ALA A 144 -12.96 -15.84 -0.38
CA ALA A 144 -12.41 -16.53 -1.54
C ALA A 144 -12.13 -18.01 -1.24
N GLY A 145 -11.44 -18.29 -0.14
CA GLY A 145 -11.13 -19.65 0.27
C GLY A 145 -12.36 -20.46 0.64
N TRP A 146 -13.32 -19.82 1.32
CA TRP A 146 -14.59 -20.50 1.69
C TRP A 146 -15.46 -20.80 0.48
N ALA A 147 -15.65 -19.80 -0.39
CA ALA A 147 -16.54 -19.91 -1.54
C ALA A 147 -16.09 -20.95 -2.58
N SER A 148 -14.79 -21.20 -2.69
CA SER A 148 -14.23 -22.20 -3.62
C SER A 148 -14.51 -23.64 -3.25
N ASN A 149 -14.92 -23.92 -1.99
CA ASN A 149 -15.20 -25.25 -1.45
C ASN A 149 -14.05 -26.26 -1.69
N SER A 150 -12.82 -25.78 -1.65
CA SER A 150 -11.60 -26.58 -1.82
C SER A 150 -10.84 -26.61 -0.49
N LYS A 151 -10.36 -27.80 -0.08
CA LYS A 151 -9.62 -27.96 1.19
C LYS A 151 -8.36 -27.11 1.22
N TYR A 152 -7.63 -27.07 0.11
CA TYR A 152 -6.39 -26.31 0.03
C TYR A 152 -6.63 -24.81 0.05
N ALA A 153 -7.61 -24.31 -0.71
CA ALA A 153 -7.97 -22.89 -0.74
C ALA A 153 -8.45 -22.41 0.63
N PHE A 154 -9.28 -23.21 1.35
CA PHE A 154 -9.76 -22.87 2.67
C PHE A 154 -8.63 -22.80 3.71
N LEU A 155 -7.75 -23.81 3.76
CA LEU A 155 -6.61 -23.82 4.68
C LEU A 155 -5.65 -22.64 4.41
N ALA A 156 -5.41 -22.35 3.13
CA ALA A 156 -4.59 -21.20 2.72
C ALA A 156 -5.22 -19.88 3.16
N ALA A 157 -6.51 -19.68 2.94
CA ALA A 157 -7.22 -18.47 3.35
C ALA A 157 -7.18 -18.25 4.87
N MET A 158 -7.34 -19.30 5.66
CA MET A 158 -7.24 -19.21 7.12
C MET A 158 -5.83 -18.85 7.59
N ARG A 159 -4.79 -19.41 6.97
CA ARG A 159 -3.39 -19.06 7.26
C ARG A 159 -3.06 -17.61 6.83
N ALA A 160 -3.53 -17.20 5.65
CA ALA A 160 -3.37 -15.85 5.15
C ALA A 160 -4.01 -14.81 6.06
N SER A 161 -5.27 -15.02 6.42
CA SER A 161 -6.00 -14.08 7.27
C SER A 161 -5.38 -13.97 8.67
N ALA A 162 -4.95 -15.06 9.27
CA ALA A 162 -4.26 -15.03 10.55
C ALA A 162 -2.92 -14.26 10.46
N GLN A 163 -2.17 -14.42 9.38
CA GLN A 163 -0.96 -13.64 9.13
C GLN A 163 -1.27 -12.16 8.95
N MET A 164 -2.16 -11.80 8.03
CA MET A 164 -2.53 -10.40 7.75
C MET A 164 -2.99 -9.69 9.03
N LEU A 165 -3.94 -10.26 9.79
CA LEU A 165 -4.43 -9.69 11.06
C LEU A 165 -3.31 -9.48 12.08
N SER A 166 -2.38 -10.44 12.22
CA SER A 166 -1.27 -10.34 13.19
C SER A 166 -0.34 -9.17 12.86
N TYR A 167 -0.02 -8.97 11.59
CA TYR A 167 0.87 -7.90 11.16
C TYR A 167 0.15 -6.54 11.05
N GLU A 168 -1.15 -6.54 10.74
CA GLU A 168 -1.98 -5.34 10.80
C GLU A 168 -2.06 -4.75 12.21
N LEU A 169 -2.16 -5.59 13.25
CA LEU A 169 -2.07 -5.14 14.65
C LEU A 169 -0.71 -4.49 14.95
N ALA A 170 0.40 -5.08 14.49
CA ALA A 170 1.73 -4.51 14.68
C ALA A 170 1.86 -3.15 13.96
N ILE A 171 1.39 -3.04 12.72
CA ILE A 171 1.32 -1.78 11.96
C ILE A 171 0.45 -0.77 12.70
N GLY A 172 -0.69 -1.18 13.24
CA GLY A 172 -1.58 -0.33 14.04
C GLY A 172 -0.86 0.34 15.21
N PHE A 173 -0.11 -0.40 16.02
CA PHE A 173 0.69 0.18 17.11
C PHE A 173 1.76 1.15 16.63
N VAL A 174 2.40 0.83 15.50
CA VAL A 174 3.38 1.73 14.88
C VAL A 174 2.72 3.04 14.45
N LEU A 175 1.58 2.96 13.77
CA LEU A 175 0.84 4.14 13.32
C LEU A 175 0.29 4.97 14.49
N VAL A 176 -0.20 4.34 15.54
CA VAL A 176 -0.61 5.05 16.78
C VAL A 176 0.57 5.82 17.39
N THR A 177 1.79 5.28 17.33
CA THR A 177 2.97 6.01 17.82
C THR A 177 3.28 7.23 16.93
N VAL A 178 3.14 7.13 15.62
CA VAL A 178 3.27 8.28 14.71
C VAL A 178 2.19 9.33 14.98
N LEU A 179 0.94 8.90 15.26
CA LEU A 179 -0.14 9.80 15.67
C LEU A 179 0.17 10.54 16.97
N LEU A 180 0.72 9.84 17.93
CA LEU A 180 1.11 10.44 19.22
C LEU A 180 2.11 11.57 19.00
N VAL A 181 3.08 11.36 18.10
CA VAL A 181 4.12 12.35 17.77
C VAL A 181 3.56 13.52 16.97
N SER A 182 2.69 13.27 16.00
CA SER A 182 2.13 14.31 15.14
C SER A 182 0.97 15.08 15.78
N GLY A 183 0.28 14.48 16.76
CA GLY A 183 -0.88 15.09 17.42
C GLY A 183 -2.13 15.21 16.54
N SER A 184 -2.14 14.65 15.34
CA SER A 184 -3.24 14.72 14.38
C SER A 184 -3.49 13.40 13.67
N LEU A 185 -4.78 13.10 13.39
CA LEU A 185 -5.21 11.96 12.57
C LEU A 185 -5.28 12.32 11.07
N ASN A 186 -5.12 13.60 10.74
CA ASN A 186 -5.10 14.08 9.36
C ASN A 186 -3.75 13.78 8.71
N MET A 187 -3.76 13.09 7.57
CA MET A 187 -2.55 12.67 6.91
C MET A 187 -1.73 13.83 6.32
N THR A 188 -2.39 14.92 5.93
CA THR A 188 -1.74 16.15 5.48
C THR A 188 -0.97 16.82 6.61
N GLU A 189 -1.57 16.91 7.79
CA GLU A 189 -0.91 17.48 8.97
C GLU A 189 0.27 16.63 9.44
N ILE A 190 0.15 15.30 9.39
CA ILE A 190 1.26 14.39 9.74
C ILE A 190 2.51 14.70 8.91
N VAL A 191 2.35 14.98 7.60
CA VAL A 191 3.47 15.39 6.75
C VAL A 191 3.97 16.77 7.11
N ASN A 192 3.07 17.74 7.35
CA ASN A 192 3.45 19.11 7.69
C ASN A 192 4.23 19.19 9.02
N VAL A 193 3.91 18.34 9.99
CA VAL A 193 4.68 18.28 11.26
C VAL A 193 6.10 17.79 11.00
N GLN A 194 6.32 16.84 10.09
CA GLN A 194 7.65 16.33 9.74
C GLN A 194 8.53 17.36 9.01
N THR A 195 7.94 18.40 8.44
CA THR A 195 8.68 19.50 7.77
C THR A 195 8.99 20.66 8.71
N ARG A 196 8.71 20.53 10.00
CA ARG A 196 9.02 21.52 11.03
C ARG A 196 10.16 21.02 11.92
N GLY A 197 10.81 21.95 12.63
CA GLY A 197 11.84 21.64 13.61
C GLY A 197 13.23 22.16 13.24
N TRP A 198 14.15 22.09 14.17
CA TRP A 198 15.48 22.70 14.08
C TRP A 198 16.32 22.25 12.86
N PHE A 199 16.18 21.03 12.40
CA PHE A 199 16.87 20.54 11.20
C PHE A 199 16.20 21.05 9.91
N ALA A 200 14.87 21.18 9.92
CA ALA A 200 14.11 21.70 8.80
C ALA A 200 14.45 23.19 8.57
N ASP A 201 14.55 23.99 9.64
CA ASP A 201 14.94 25.40 9.56
C ASP A 201 16.33 25.62 8.96
N LYS A 202 17.19 24.59 8.97
CA LYS A 202 18.49 24.58 8.30
C LYS A 202 18.48 24.03 6.89
N GLY A 203 17.30 23.71 6.33
CA GLY A 203 17.14 23.12 5.01
C GLY A 203 17.49 21.64 4.94
N LEU A 204 17.64 20.94 6.07
CA LEU A 204 17.96 19.51 6.17
C LEU A 204 16.71 18.71 6.56
N ASN A 205 15.64 18.79 5.78
CA ASN A 205 14.36 18.13 6.07
C ASN A 205 14.49 16.63 6.30
N PHE A 206 15.41 15.97 5.60
CA PHE A 206 15.66 14.53 5.73
C PHE A 206 15.94 14.09 7.18
N LEU A 207 16.61 14.92 7.98
CA LEU A 207 16.92 14.63 9.38
C LEU A 207 15.76 14.96 10.34
N SER A 208 14.81 15.82 9.91
CA SER A 208 13.62 16.17 10.67
C SER A 208 12.50 15.11 10.55
N TRP A 209 12.57 14.22 9.55
CA TRP A 209 11.56 13.21 9.33
C TRP A 209 11.50 12.16 10.44
N ASN A 210 10.36 11.54 10.62
CA ASN A 210 10.10 10.55 11.66
C ASN A 210 10.94 9.26 11.55
N TRP A 211 11.55 8.97 10.40
CA TRP A 211 12.33 7.75 10.22
C TRP A 211 13.52 7.66 11.18
N LEU A 212 14.16 8.79 11.49
CA LEU A 212 15.34 8.80 12.36
C LEU A 212 14.99 8.58 13.85
N PRO A 213 14.08 9.40 14.47
CA PRO A 213 13.73 9.21 15.88
C PRO A 213 12.90 7.93 16.12
N LEU A 214 12.15 7.46 15.12
CA LEU A 214 11.34 6.25 15.20
C LEU A 214 11.91 5.10 14.37
N LEU A 215 13.22 5.04 14.17
CA LEU A 215 13.90 4.04 13.34
C LEU A 215 13.50 2.59 13.64
N PRO A 216 13.41 2.12 14.89
CA PRO A 216 12.96 0.76 15.18
C PRO A 216 11.53 0.50 14.68
N LEU A 217 10.63 1.47 14.84
CA LEU A 217 9.25 1.37 14.37
C LEU A 217 9.17 1.40 12.84
N PHE A 218 9.99 2.21 12.18
CA PHE A 218 10.08 2.22 10.72
C PHE A 218 10.52 0.85 10.17
N VAL A 219 11.52 0.21 10.76
CA VAL A 219 11.97 -1.13 10.38
C VAL A 219 10.85 -2.16 10.60
N ILE A 220 10.17 -2.13 11.75
CA ILE A 220 9.05 -3.03 12.03
C ILE A 220 7.91 -2.79 11.04
N TYR A 221 7.60 -1.53 10.72
CA TYR A 221 6.59 -1.18 9.73
C TYR A 221 6.90 -1.80 8.36
N VAL A 222 8.13 -1.61 7.86
CA VAL A 222 8.59 -2.15 6.57
C VAL A 222 8.47 -3.68 6.53
N ILE A 223 8.92 -4.36 7.58
CA ILE A 223 8.82 -5.84 7.66
C ILE A 223 7.36 -6.28 7.72
N SER A 224 6.53 -5.61 8.52
CA SER A 224 5.11 -5.93 8.67
C SER A 224 4.33 -5.67 7.38
N ALA A 225 4.65 -4.60 6.64
CA ALA A 225 4.06 -4.30 5.34
C ALA A 225 4.37 -5.37 4.28
N VAL A 226 5.59 -5.93 4.28
CA VAL A 226 5.93 -7.08 3.42
C VAL A 226 5.14 -8.32 3.82
N ALA A 227 4.96 -8.56 5.11
CA ALA A 227 4.21 -9.71 5.62
C ALA A 227 2.70 -9.59 5.36
N GLU A 228 2.14 -8.38 5.45
CA GLU A 228 0.72 -8.11 5.14
C GLU A 228 0.41 -8.36 3.65
N THR A 229 1.35 -8.06 2.75
CA THR A 229 1.19 -8.33 1.31
C THR A 229 1.48 -9.78 0.92
N ASN A 230 1.62 -10.71 1.87
CA ASN A 230 1.84 -12.13 1.66
C ASN A 230 2.98 -12.46 0.67
N ARG A 231 4.04 -11.65 0.65
CA ARG A 231 5.19 -11.84 -0.26
C ARG A 231 6.42 -12.36 0.46
N HIS A 232 7.31 -13.00 -0.30
CA HIS A 232 8.61 -13.42 0.21
C HIS A 232 9.30 -12.31 1.00
N PRO A 233 9.84 -12.63 2.18
CA PRO A 233 10.06 -13.97 2.78
C PRO A 233 8.84 -14.55 3.52
N PHE A 234 7.70 -13.85 3.61
CA PHE A 234 6.50 -14.25 4.37
C PHE A 234 5.41 -14.87 3.50
N ASP A 235 5.78 -15.43 2.36
CA ASP A 235 4.90 -16.05 1.37
C ASP A 235 4.53 -17.50 1.75
N VAL A 236 3.74 -17.64 2.80
CA VAL A 236 3.25 -18.96 3.24
C VAL A 236 1.95 -19.32 2.54
N VAL A 237 1.29 -18.34 1.96
CA VAL A 237 -0.03 -18.49 1.32
C VAL A 237 0.07 -18.97 -0.11
N GLU A 238 1.02 -18.43 -0.89
CA GLU A 238 1.28 -18.82 -2.28
C GLU A 238 2.31 -19.95 -2.42
N GLY A 239 2.77 -20.50 -1.31
CA GLY A 239 3.82 -21.53 -1.31
C GLY A 239 3.45 -22.75 -2.13
N GLU A 240 3.87 -22.78 -3.41
CA GLU A 240 3.58 -23.88 -4.35
C GLU A 240 3.91 -25.27 -3.77
N SER A 241 4.95 -25.34 -2.93
CA SER A 241 5.37 -26.58 -2.29
C SER A 241 4.49 -27.05 -1.13
N GLU A 242 3.67 -26.16 -0.54
CA GLU A 242 2.83 -26.47 0.63
C GLU A 242 1.34 -26.52 0.28
N ILE A 243 0.82 -25.50 -0.42
CA ILE A 243 -0.63 -25.26 -0.62
C ILE A 243 -0.96 -24.92 -2.08
N VAL A 244 -0.18 -25.38 -3.04
CA VAL A 244 -0.35 -25.22 -4.49
C VAL A 244 -0.31 -23.75 -4.95
N ALA A 245 -1.39 -22.97 -4.80
CA ALA A 245 -1.46 -21.53 -5.14
C ALA A 245 -2.37 -20.76 -4.18
N GLY A 246 -2.46 -21.20 -2.94
CA GLY A 246 -3.17 -20.48 -1.89
C GLY A 246 -4.68 -20.40 -2.07
N HIS A 247 -5.25 -19.27 -1.64
CA HIS A 247 -6.70 -19.01 -1.74
C HIS A 247 -7.16 -18.77 -3.20
N MET A 248 -6.24 -18.50 -4.12
CA MET A 248 -6.52 -18.25 -5.53
C MET A 248 -6.48 -19.50 -6.42
N VAL A 249 -6.24 -20.70 -5.87
CA VAL A 249 -6.08 -21.95 -6.61
C VAL A 249 -7.20 -22.20 -7.63
N GLU A 250 -8.44 -21.95 -7.24
CA GLU A 250 -9.63 -22.23 -8.05
C GLU A 250 -10.00 -21.06 -8.98
N TYR A 251 -9.35 -19.90 -8.83
CA TYR A 251 -9.66 -18.71 -9.61
C TYR A 251 -8.91 -18.69 -10.93
N SER A 252 -9.60 -18.34 -12.01
CA SER A 252 -9.02 -18.23 -13.35
C SER A 252 -9.45 -16.94 -14.07
N GLY A 253 -8.74 -16.60 -15.16
CA GLY A 253 -9.08 -15.47 -16.01
C GLY A 253 -9.10 -14.14 -15.26
N MET A 254 -10.14 -13.36 -15.47
CA MET A 254 -10.26 -12.02 -14.89
C MET A 254 -10.43 -12.02 -13.37
N ALA A 255 -11.06 -13.05 -12.78
CA ALA A 255 -11.21 -13.16 -11.33
C ALA A 255 -9.85 -13.29 -10.61
N PHE A 256 -8.92 -14.07 -11.16
CA PHE A 256 -7.54 -14.14 -10.69
C PHE A 256 -6.81 -12.79 -10.87
N ALA A 257 -7.04 -12.11 -12.02
CA ALA A 257 -6.43 -10.81 -12.28
C ALA A 257 -6.82 -9.74 -11.25
N LEU A 258 -8.07 -9.74 -10.77
CA LEU A 258 -8.55 -8.79 -9.76
C LEU A 258 -7.87 -8.98 -8.40
N PHE A 259 -7.66 -10.23 -7.95
CA PHE A 259 -6.88 -10.50 -6.73
C PHE A 259 -5.45 -9.98 -6.87
N PHE A 260 -4.81 -10.31 -7.99
CA PHE A 260 -3.45 -9.88 -8.27
C PHE A 260 -3.32 -8.36 -8.32
N LEU A 261 -4.30 -7.68 -8.96
CA LEU A 261 -4.38 -6.22 -8.98
C LEU A 261 -4.51 -5.64 -7.55
N GLY A 262 -5.37 -6.23 -6.71
CA GLY A 262 -5.56 -5.83 -5.32
C GLY A 262 -4.29 -5.97 -4.48
N GLU A 263 -3.58 -7.08 -4.58
CA GLU A 263 -2.32 -7.30 -3.87
C GLU A 263 -1.23 -6.31 -4.26
N TYR A 264 -1.06 -6.06 -5.57
CA TYR A 264 -0.06 -5.09 -6.04
C TYR A 264 -0.45 -3.65 -5.69
N ALA A 265 -1.74 -3.31 -5.75
CA ALA A 265 -2.24 -2.00 -5.32
C ALA A 265 -1.99 -1.78 -3.82
N ASN A 266 -2.26 -2.78 -2.98
CA ASN A 266 -1.99 -2.72 -1.55
C ASN A 266 -0.49 -2.57 -1.25
N ARG A 267 0.39 -3.22 -2.03
CA ARG A 267 1.84 -3.08 -1.89
C ARG A 267 2.31 -1.65 -2.17
N ILE A 268 1.82 -1.03 -3.25
CA ILE A 268 2.12 0.38 -3.55
C ILE A 268 1.56 1.27 -2.45
N PHE A 269 0.35 0.98 -1.97
CA PHE A 269 -0.32 1.73 -0.92
C PHE A 269 0.48 1.70 0.40
N LEU A 270 0.87 0.54 0.90
CA LEU A 270 1.67 0.41 2.13
C LEU A 270 3.04 1.08 2.00
N SER A 271 3.65 1.04 0.81
CA SER A 271 4.90 1.76 0.55
C SER A 271 4.70 3.27 0.52
N CYS A 272 3.57 3.74 0.00
CA CYS A 272 3.18 5.14 0.05
C CYS A 272 2.92 5.60 1.49
N MET A 273 2.25 4.79 2.29
CA MET A 273 2.03 5.03 3.72
C MET A 273 3.36 5.11 4.49
N ALA A 274 4.34 4.23 4.21
CA ALA A 274 5.69 4.34 4.76
C ALA A 274 6.32 5.71 4.44
N SER A 275 6.14 6.17 3.21
CA SER A 275 6.67 7.47 2.76
C SER A 275 6.00 8.64 3.47
N ILE A 276 4.69 8.60 3.69
CA ILE A 276 3.91 9.65 4.37
C ILE A 276 4.23 9.67 5.86
N MET A 277 4.26 8.51 6.52
CA MET A 277 4.40 8.42 7.98
C MET A 277 5.83 8.65 8.47
N PHE A 278 6.83 8.26 7.67
CA PHE A 278 8.23 8.24 8.11
C PHE A 278 9.18 9.07 7.26
N LEU A 279 8.92 9.22 5.96
CA LEU A 279 9.84 9.86 5.03
C LEU A 279 9.40 11.26 4.56
N GLY A 280 8.52 11.91 5.33
CA GLY A 280 8.08 13.28 5.04
C GLY A 280 7.22 13.44 3.78
N GLY A 281 6.53 12.37 3.33
CA GLY A 281 5.57 12.43 2.23
C GLY A 281 6.09 13.15 0.98
N TRP A 282 5.40 14.21 0.58
CA TRP A 282 5.75 15.03 -0.61
C TRP A 282 6.88 16.04 -0.38
N ALA A 283 7.38 16.20 0.86
CA ALA A 283 8.43 17.16 1.15
C ALA A 283 9.77 16.78 0.50
N PRO A 284 10.54 17.74 -0.05
CA PRO A 284 11.87 17.47 -0.57
C PRO A 284 12.83 17.12 0.58
N PRO A 285 13.85 16.29 0.36
CA PRO A 285 14.82 15.94 1.39
C PRO A 285 15.70 17.10 1.83
N PHE A 286 15.93 18.05 0.94
CA PHE A 286 16.73 19.26 1.18
C PHE A 286 16.04 20.48 0.56
N GLU A 287 16.06 21.61 1.27
CA GLU A 287 15.45 22.87 0.82
C GLU A 287 16.44 23.76 0.06
N PHE A 288 17.04 23.24 -0.99
CA PHE A 288 17.84 24.06 -1.89
C PHE A 288 17.39 23.91 -3.34
N ALA A 289 17.52 24.97 -4.13
CA ALA A 289 17.32 24.90 -5.57
C ALA A 289 18.42 23.99 -6.19
N PRO A 290 18.11 23.06 -7.10
CA PRO A 290 16.87 22.87 -7.87
C PRO A 290 15.86 21.87 -7.29
N LEU A 291 16.05 21.29 -6.10
CA LEU A 291 15.19 20.23 -5.56
C LEU A 291 13.78 20.73 -5.20
N THR A 292 13.68 22.01 -4.82
CA THR A 292 12.39 22.65 -4.52
C THR A 292 11.55 22.94 -5.78
N TRP A 293 12.12 22.87 -6.99
CA TRP A 293 11.38 23.03 -8.25
C TRP A 293 10.58 21.77 -8.62
N ILE A 294 10.97 20.63 -8.06
CA ILE A 294 10.29 19.36 -8.32
C ILE A 294 8.95 19.35 -7.58
N PRO A 295 7.82 19.12 -8.28
CA PRO A 295 6.52 19.08 -7.64
C PRO A 295 6.42 17.97 -6.59
N GLY A 296 5.70 18.21 -5.49
CA GLY A 296 5.64 17.33 -4.32
C GLY A 296 5.14 15.91 -4.65
N TRP A 297 4.19 15.75 -5.58
CA TRP A 297 3.70 14.43 -5.99
C TRP A 297 4.79 13.54 -6.62
N LEU A 298 5.80 14.15 -7.29
CA LEU A 298 6.94 13.41 -7.80
C LEU A 298 7.86 12.92 -6.66
N TRP A 299 8.04 13.73 -5.62
CA TRP A 299 8.81 13.32 -4.43
C TRP A 299 8.14 12.15 -3.72
N LEU A 300 6.83 12.22 -3.52
CA LEU A 300 6.07 11.13 -2.95
C LEU A 300 6.20 9.85 -3.81
N GLY A 301 6.03 9.99 -5.13
CA GLY A 301 6.19 8.88 -6.07
C GLY A 301 7.58 8.25 -6.04
N LEU A 302 8.64 9.07 -5.98
CA LEU A 302 10.03 8.59 -5.93
C LEU A 302 10.32 7.84 -4.62
N LYS A 303 9.90 8.39 -3.47
CA LYS A 303 10.06 7.71 -2.17
C LYS A 303 9.28 6.40 -2.11
N THR A 304 8.04 6.39 -2.58
CA THR A 304 7.23 5.18 -2.70
C THR A 304 7.91 4.14 -3.60
N PHE A 305 8.46 4.56 -4.74
CA PHE A 305 9.19 3.68 -5.66
C PHE A 305 10.44 3.06 -5.02
N VAL A 306 11.17 3.82 -4.20
CA VAL A 306 12.33 3.30 -3.44
C VAL A 306 11.88 2.23 -2.44
N VAL A 307 10.81 2.48 -1.67
CA VAL A 307 10.30 1.52 -0.68
C VAL A 307 9.77 0.25 -1.36
N VAL A 308 9.01 0.38 -2.47
CA VAL A 308 8.56 -0.77 -3.26
C VAL A 308 9.73 -1.58 -3.81
N SER A 309 10.78 -0.90 -4.29
CA SER A 309 11.99 -1.57 -4.79
C SER A 309 12.73 -2.32 -3.69
N LEU A 310 12.72 -1.80 -2.46
CA LEU A 310 13.25 -2.49 -1.28
C LEU A 310 12.44 -3.77 -0.98
N PHE A 311 11.12 -3.77 -1.12
CA PHE A 311 10.29 -4.97 -0.97
C PHE A 311 10.63 -6.04 -2.02
N ILE A 312 10.87 -5.62 -3.27
CA ILE A 312 11.29 -6.53 -4.35
C ILE A 312 12.68 -7.10 -4.06
N TRP A 313 13.58 -6.29 -3.51
CA TRP A 313 14.91 -6.75 -3.12
C TRP A 313 14.85 -7.79 -2.01
N PHE A 314 14.02 -7.59 -1.00
CA PHE A 314 13.78 -8.60 0.04
C PHE A 314 13.28 -9.92 -0.55
N ARG A 315 12.33 -9.85 -1.49
CA ARG A 315 11.83 -11.02 -2.20
C ARG A 315 12.93 -11.83 -2.89
N ALA A 316 13.91 -11.16 -3.48
CA ALA A 316 14.99 -11.81 -4.22
C ALA A 316 16.12 -12.35 -3.32
N SER A 317 16.28 -11.80 -2.12
CA SER A 317 17.48 -12.04 -1.28
C SER A 317 17.22 -12.98 -0.10
N PHE A 318 16.02 -12.93 0.51
CA PHE A 318 15.74 -13.68 1.72
C PHE A 318 15.08 -15.04 1.42
N PRO A 319 15.42 -16.11 2.20
CA PRO A 319 14.72 -17.38 2.14
C PRO A 319 13.32 -17.25 2.77
N ARG A 320 12.42 -18.18 2.41
CA ARG A 320 11.07 -18.26 2.96
C ARG A 320 11.11 -18.66 4.44
N TYR A 321 10.29 -17.98 5.25
CA TYR A 321 10.04 -18.36 6.64
C TYR A 321 8.91 -19.39 6.74
N ARG A 322 8.96 -20.20 7.78
CA ARG A 322 7.89 -21.15 8.11
C ARG A 322 6.75 -20.43 8.84
N TYR A 323 5.52 -20.91 8.70
CA TYR A 323 4.33 -20.28 9.27
C TYR A 323 4.42 -20.04 10.78
N ASP A 324 4.90 -21.02 11.55
CA ASP A 324 5.11 -20.90 12.99
C ASP A 324 6.12 -19.80 13.38
N GLN A 325 7.16 -19.62 12.57
CA GLN A 325 8.16 -18.57 12.76
C GLN A 325 7.55 -17.18 12.50
N ILE A 326 6.75 -17.07 11.44
CA ILE A 326 6.05 -15.83 11.08
C ILE A 326 5.10 -15.41 12.19
N MET A 327 4.27 -16.32 12.67
CA MET A 327 3.35 -16.05 13.76
C MET A 327 4.05 -15.71 15.08
N ARG A 328 5.17 -16.39 15.39
CA ARG A 328 6.01 -16.07 16.55
C ARG A 328 6.61 -14.69 16.46
N LEU A 329 7.10 -14.29 15.29
CA LEU A 329 7.68 -12.96 15.04
C LEU A 329 6.64 -11.86 15.27
N GLY A 330 5.43 -11.99 14.73
CA GLY A 330 4.34 -11.04 14.92
C GLY A 330 3.92 -10.92 16.38
N TRP A 331 3.48 -12.02 16.98
CA TRP A 331 2.87 -12.01 18.32
C TRP A 331 3.86 -11.87 19.48
N LYS A 332 5.03 -12.51 19.40
CA LYS A 332 5.99 -12.52 20.53
C LYS A 332 7.03 -11.42 20.46
N ILE A 333 7.28 -10.86 19.28
CA ILE A 333 8.33 -9.85 19.10
C ILE A 333 7.74 -8.51 18.69
N PHE A 334 7.00 -8.42 17.57
CA PHE A 334 6.60 -7.13 17.03
C PHE A 334 5.53 -6.44 17.86
N ILE A 335 4.45 -7.13 18.23
CA ILE A 335 3.37 -6.53 19.04
C ILE A 335 3.89 -6.06 20.41
N PRO A 336 4.62 -6.85 21.22
CA PRO A 336 5.16 -6.36 22.48
C PRO A 336 6.18 -5.24 22.30
N LEU A 337 7.06 -5.34 21.29
CA LEU A 337 8.10 -4.33 21.06
C LEU A 337 7.49 -2.98 20.66
N THR A 338 6.52 -2.98 19.74
CA THR A 338 5.81 -1.76 19.34
C THR A 338 5.01 -1.16 20.49
N GLY A 339 4.35 -1.98 21.32
CA GLY A 339 3.66 -1.54 22.51
C GLY A 339 4.57 -0.87 23.54
N VAL A 340 5.71 -1.48 23.82
CA VAL A 340 6.73 -0.91 24.73
C VAL A 340 7.28 0.40 24.14
N TRP A 341 7.60 0.41 22.83
CA TRP A 341 8.13 1.61 22.17
C TRP A 341 7.15 2.78 22.17
N LEU A 342 5.86 2.51 22.04
CA LEU A 342 4.81 3.51 22.17
C LEU A 342 4.88 4.21 23.55
N VAL A 343 5.01 3.42 24.63
CA VAL A 343 5.14 3.97 26.00
C VAL A 343 6.44 4.78 26.14
N VAL A 344 7.55 4.29 25.59
CA VAL A 344 8.83 5.01 25.60
C VAL A 344 8.72 6.36 24.90
N VAL A 345 8.10 6.42 23.73
CA VAL A 345 7.88 7.68 22.99
C VAL A 345 6.95 8.61 23.75
N ALA A 346 5.87 8.09 24.34
CA ALA A 346 4.95 8.90 25.16
C ALA A 346 5.65 9.57 26.35
N ILE A 347 6.54 8.85 27.04
CA ILE A 347 7.36 9.40 28.11
C ILE A 347 8.37 10.41 27.55
N TRP A 348 9.04 10.09 26.43
CA TRP A 348 10.01 10.99 25.81
C TRP A 348 9.41 12.34 25.42
N MET A 349 8.19 12.35 24.89
CA MET A 349 7.48 13.58 24.54
C MET A 349 7.20 14.49 25.74
N GLN A 350 7.12 13.96 26.97
CA GLN A 350 6.92 14.74 28.18
C GLN A 350 8.23 15.30 28.76
N THR A 351 9.37 14.83 28.28
CA THR A 351 10.66 15.34 28.75
C THR A 351 11.05 16.66 28.07
N PRO A 352 11.95 17.47 28.65
CA PRO A 352 12.47 18.68 28.01
C PRO A 352 13.30 18.39 26.74
N TRP A 353 13.66 17.15 26.49
CA TRP A 353 14.41 16.66 25.31
C TRP A 353 13.50 16.26 24.14
N ASN A 354 12.28 16.77 24.13
CA ASN A 354 11.33 16.50 23.07
C ASN A 354 11.80 17.15 21.75
N ILE A 355 12.04 16.32 20.74
CA ILE A 355 12.55 16.74 19.42
C ILE A 355 11.42 17.30 18.53
N TRP A 356 10.16 17.01 18.86
CA TRP A 356 8.98 17.39 18.07
C TRP A 356 8.29 18.68 18.56
N LYS A 357 8.87 19.37 19.53
CA LYS A 357 8.41 20.68 20.02
C LYS A 357 8.95 21.81 19.16
#